data_70fc6797fda2f3549fdbc0d8bffaa609
#
_entry.id   70fc6797fda2f3549fdbc0d8bffaa609
#
_cell.length_a   1.000
_cell.length_b   1.000
_cell.length_c   1.000
_cell.angle_alpha   90.00
_cell.angle_beta   90.00
_cell.angle_gamma   90.00
#
_symmetry.space_group_name_H-M   'P 1'
#
loop_
_entity.id
_entity.type
_entity.pdbx_description
1 polymer ?
#
loop_
_entity_poly.entity_id
_entity_poly.type
_entity_poly.pdbx_seq_one_letter_code
_entity_poly.pdbx_strand_id
1 'polypeptide(L)'
;TEPGRTDLHLMEVPRPACGADEVVLKVRAAGICGSDLHIYKGDFTFPLPLVMGHEFCGEIVELGSHVTGWQVGDFVVSNLGGTCGTCQCCQDGNSHLCLHKQSPGIFSYGAYAEYVKTQADMLYRAPAGVSEEMLACTEPACVVMHGLKRFRVRPGDTVVVAGVGLIGLLTILMSKRIFGAGQVIAVGITPDEPRRLPLARQYGADVTLN
;
A
#
# COMPACT_ATOMS: atom_id res chain seq x y z
N THR A 1 -0.16 10.31 -17.75
CA THR A 1 -0.05 11.78 -17.63
C THR A 1 1.36 12.22 -18.07
N GLU A 2 1.49 13.37 -18.68
CA GLU A 2 2.78 14.01 -18.94
C GLU A 2 3.11 14.94 -17.76
N PRO A 3 4.40 15.22 -17.47
CA PRO A 3 4.78 16.13 -16.40
C PRO A 3 4.05 17.48 -16.53
N GLY A 4 3.39 17.90 -15.46
CA GLY A 4 2.60 19.13 -15.42
C GLY A 4 1.19 19.04 -16.02
N ARG A 5 0.77 17.88 -16.50
CA ARG A 5 -0.61 17.62 -16.93
C ARG A 5 -1.38 16.85 -15.85
N THR A 6 -2.54 17.37 -15.52
CA THR A 6 -3.51 16.83 -14.56
C THR A 6 -4.63 16.09 -15.28
N ASP A 7 -4.30 15.19 -16.21
CA ASP A 7 -5.30 14.44 -16.98
C ASP A 7 -5.13 12.94 -16.79
N LEU A 8 -6.18 12.31 -16.32
CA LEU A 8 -6.34 10.88 -16.28
C LEU A 8 -7.26 10.46 -17.41
N HIS A 9 -6.83 9.46 -18.17
CA HIS A 9 -7.62 8.89 -19.24
C HIS A 9 -7.91 7.42 -18.95
N LEU A 10 -9.17 7.03 -19.09
CA LEU A 10 -9.53 5.62 -19.20
C LEU A 10 -9.14 5.17 -20.60
N MET A 11 -8.30 4.13 -20.69
CA MET A 11 -7.83 3.61 -21.97
C MET A 11 -7.64 2.10 -21.90
N GLU A 12 -7.71 1.46 -23.03
CA GLU A 12 -7.34 0.06 -23.16
C GLU A 12 -5.82 -0.07 -23.23
N VAL A 13 -5.27 -0.95 -22.42
CA VAL A 13 -3.85 -1.31 -22.42
C VAL A 13 -3.73 -2.83 -22.62
N PRO A 14 -2.64 -3.31 -23.23
CA PRO A 14 -2.41 -4.74 -23.34
C PRO A 14 -2.36 -5.40 -21.97
N ARG A 15 -2.95 -6.59 -21.84
CA ARG A 15 -2.77 -7.43 -20.65
C ARG A 15 -1.26 -7.65 -20.44
N PRO A 16 -0.74 -7.49 -19.20
CA PRO A 16 0.68 -7.65 -18.95
C PRO A 16 1.13 -9.10 -19.26
N ALA A 17 2.27 -9.22 -19.98
CA ALA A 17 2.91 -10.50 -20.18
C ALA A 17 3.62 -10.95 -18.89
N CYS A 18 3.42 -12.22 -18.49
CA CYS A 18 4.02 -12.81 -17.31
C CYS A 18 5.48 -13.16 -17.58
N GLY A 19 6.41 -12.58 -16.81
CA GLY A 19 7.82 -12.97 -16.83
C GLY A 19 8.06 -14.26 -16.04
N ALA A 20 9.27 -14.85 -16.16
CA ALA A 20 9.59 -16.14 -15.55
C ALA A 20 9.44 -16.16 -14.02
N ASP A 21 9.77 -15.07 -13.35
CA ASP A 21 9.72 -14.92 -11.88
C ASP A 21 8.52 -14.06 -11.42
N GLU A 22 7.61 -13.74 -12.34
CA GLU A 22 6.45 -12.86 -12.09
C GLU A 22 5.16 -13.66 -12.00
N VAL A 23 4.12 -12.99 -11.53
CA VAL A 23 2.74 -13.44 -11.58
C VAL A 23 1.86 -12.36 -12.18
N VAL A 24 0.77 -12.74 -12.82
CA VAL A 24 -0.31 -11.82 -13.21
C VAL A 24 -1.48 -12.02 -12.26
N LEU A 25 -1.93 -10.92 -11.68
CA LEU A 25 -3.08 -10.88 -10.80
C LEU A 25 -4.27 -10.25 -11.53
N LYS A 26 -5.45 -10.85 -11.36
CA LYS A 26 -6.71 -10.16 -11.59
C LYS A 26 -6.99 -9.29 -10.38
N VAL A 27 -7.01 -7.97 -10.56
CA VAL A 27 -7.23 -7.01 -9.47
C VAL A 27 -8.66 -7.17 -8.94
N ARG A 28 -8.79 -7.23 -7.62
CA ARG A 28 -10.07 -7.35 -6.93
C ARG A 28 -10.46 -6.07 -6.20
N ALA A 29 -9.49 -5.41 -5.60
CA ALA A 29 -9.64 -4.07 -5.03
C ALA A 29 -8.31 -3.32 -5.10
N ALA A 30 -8.39 -1.99 -5.27
CA ALA A 30 -7.24 -1.10 -5.23
C ALA A 30 -7.59 0.18 -4.43
N GLY A 31 -6.69 0.58 -3.54
CA GLY A 31 -6.78 1.83 -2.78
C GLY A 31 -6.22 3.02 -3.57
N ILE A 32 -6.59 4.22 -3.13
CA ILE A 32 -6.05 5.49 -3.67
C ILE A 32 -5.18 6.12 -2.60
N CYS A 33 -3.89 6.20 -2.86
CA CYS A 33 -2.91 6.83 -1.99
C CYS A 33 -2.80 8.34 -2.24
N GLY A 34 -2.34 9.08 -1.25
CA GLY A 34 -1.97 10.49 -1.43
C GLY A 34 -0.89 10.70 -2.49
N SER A 35 0.02 9.73 -2.68
CA SER A 35 1.05 9.78 -3.74
C SER A 35 0.46 9.71 -5.15
N ASP A 36 -0.67 9.02 -5.36
CA ASP A 36 -1.37 9.04 -6.65
C ASP A 36 -1.88 10.44 -7.00
N LEU A 37 -2.33 11.21 -5.99
CA LEU A 37 -2.72 12.60 -6.19
C LEU A 37 -1.51 13.50 -6.56
N HIS A 38 -0.34 13.22 -6.00
CA HIS A 38 0.90 13.92 -6.36
C HIS A 38 1.36 13.58 -7.77
N ILE A 39 1.24 12.30 -8.18
CA ILE A 39 1.49 11.88 -9.57
C ILE A 39 0.51 12.60 -10.52
N TYR A 40 -0.77 12.60 -10.17
CA TYR A 40 -1.82 13.27 -10.95
C TYR A 40 -1.56 14.76 -11.13
N LYS A 41 -1.10 15.46 -10.09
CA LYS A 41 -0.77 16.88 -10.13
C LYS A 41 0.57 17.19 -10.82
N GLY A 42 1.39 16.17 -11.09
CA GLY A 42 2.73 16.36 -11.64
C GLY A 42 3.76 16.88 -10.63
N ASP A 43 3.47 16.73 -9.32
CA ASP A 43 4.38 17.16 -8.24
C ASP A 43 5.66 16.29 -8.19
N PHE A 44 5.62 15.09 -8.75
CA PHE A 44 6.74 14.16 -8.81
C PHE A 44 7.03 13.72 -10.24
N THR A 45 8.30 13.47 -10.55
CA THR A 45 8.72 12.91 -11.84
C THR A 45 8.67 11.40 -11.79
N PHE A 46 7.79 10.80 -12.59
CA PHE A 46 7.64 9.35 -12.74
C PHE A 46 7.80 8.94 -14.20
N PRO A 47 8.11 7.66 -14.49
CA PRO A 47 8.03 7.15 -15.85
C PRO A 47 6.60 7.27 -16.40
N LEU A 48 6.42 7.96 -17.52
CA LEU A 48 5.12 8.14 -18.17
C LEU A 48 5.17 7.57 -19.59
N PRO A 49 4.09 7.00 -20.12
CA PRO A 49 2.77 6.85 -19.49
C PRO A 49 2.76 5.80 -18.35
N LEU A 50 1.92 5.99 -17.35
CA LEU A 50 1.83 5.13 -16.18
C LEU A 50 0.37 4.75 -15.90
N VAL A 51 0.12 3.47 -15.67
CA VAL A 51 -1.09 3.01 -14.96
C VAL A 51 -0.74 3.04 -13.47
N MET A 52 -1.46 3.89 -12.70
CA MET A 52 -1.23 4.06 -11.26
C MET A 52 -1.86 2.93 -10.44
N GLY A 53 -1.84 3.05 -9.12
CA GLY A 53 -2.43 2.13 -8.16
C GLY A 53 -1.40 1.14 -7.62
N HIS A 54 -1.05 1.31 -6.36
CA HIS A 54 -0.02 0.52 -5.69
C HIS A 54 -0.49 -0.12 -4.37
N GLU A 55 -1.70 0.18 -3.94
CA GLU A 55 -2.38 -0.44 -2.80
C GLU A 55 -3.43 -1.41 -3.33
N PHE A 56 -3.15 -2.72 -3.40
CA PHE A 56 -4.09 -3.65 -4.05
C PHE A 56 -4.05 -5.06 -3.50
N CYS A 57 -5.12 -5.79 -3.79
CA CYS A 57 -5.20 -7.23 -3.67
C CYS A 57 -5.77 -7.84 -4.95
N GLY A 58 -5.52 -9.12 -5.16
CA GLY A 58 -5.99 -9.81 -6.35
C GLY A 58 -5.85 -11.32 -6.28
N GLU A 59 -6.34 -11.95 -7.33
CA GLU A 59 -6.28 -13.39 -7.55
C GLU A 59 -5.22 -13.71 -8.60
N ILE A 60 -4.35 -14.67 -8.34
CA ILE A 60 -3.35 -15.13 -9.31
C ILE A 60 -4.07 -15.80 -10.49
N VAL A 61 -3.82 -15.29 -11.70
CA VAL A 61 -4.40 -15.84 -12.94
C VAL A 61 -3.35 -16.38 -13.90
N GLU A 62 -2.07 -16.08 -13.66
CA GLU A 62 -0.94 -16.57 -14.46
C GLU A 62 0.33 -16.61 -13.60
N LEU A 63 1.16 -17.63 -13.82
CA LEU A 63 2.40 -17.86 -13.09
C LEU A 63 3.57 -17.97 -14.08
N GLY A 64 4.65 -17.31 -13.77
CA GLY A 64 5.92 -17.47 -14.50
C GLY A 64 6.53 -18.86 -14.28
N SER A 65 7.37 -19.28 -15.22
CA SER A 65 7.94 -20.64 -15.25
C SER A 65 8.84 -21.01 -14.07
N HIS A 66 9.38 -20.02 -13.37
CA HIS A 66 10.23 -20.22 -12.19
C HIS A 66 9.45 -20.09 -10.88
N VAL A 67 8.19 -19.68 -10.92
CA VAL A 67 7.40 -19.43 -9.72
C VAL A 67 7.01 -20.75 -9.06
N THR A 68 7.34 -20.88 -7.79
CA THR A 68 6.98 -22.02 -6.95
C THR A 68 6.24 -21.58 -5.70
N GLY A 69 5.47 -22.48 -5.08
CA GLY A 69 4.73 -22.21 -3.85
C GLY A 69 3.42 -21.42 -4.04
N TRP A 70 3.07 -21.08 -5.27
CA TRP A 70 1.84 -20.41 -5.67
C TRP A 70 1.09 -21.22 -6.71
N GLN A 71 -0.22 -21.01 -6.78
CA GLN A 71 -1.09 -21.60 -7.80
C GLN A 71 -2.12 -20.57 -8.32
N VAL A 72 -2.62 -20.80 -9.53
CA VAL A 72 -3.74 -20.03 -10.08
C VAL A 72 -4.94 -20.18 -9.15
N GLY A 73 -5.62 -19.07 -8.84
CA GLY A 73 -6.72 -19.01 -7.88
C GLY A 73 -6.28 -18.60 -6.45
N ASP A 74 -4.98 -18.58 -6.15
CA ASP A 74 -4.51 -18.04 -4.86
C ASP A 74 -4.87 -16.56 -4.75
N PHE A 75 -5.46 -16.18 -3.62
CA PHE A 75 -5.80 -14.79 -3.31
C PHE A 75 -4.67 -14.14 -2.51
N VAL A 76 -4.19 -13.00 -2.97
CA VAL A 76 -2.95 -12.40 -2.48
C VAL A 76 -3.02 -10.88 -2.32
N VAL A 77 -2.17 -10.36 -1.45
CA VAL A 77 -1.77 -8.96 -1.40
C VAL A 77 -0.30 -8.85 -1.81
N SER A 78 0.08 -7.70 -2.38
CA SER A 78 1.45 -7.48 -2.81
C SER A 78 2.15 -6.43 -1.95
N ASN A 79 3.42 -6.64 -1.70
CA ASN A 79 4.32 -5.60 -1.20
C ASN A 79 4.74 -4.70 -2.37
N LEU A 80 5.10 -3.44 -2.10
CA LEU A 80 5.55 -2.47 -3.11
C LEU A 80 7.03 -2.58 -3.49
N GLY A 81 7.77 -3.47 -2.90
CA GLY A 81 9.20 -3.39 -2.92
C GLY A 81 9.94 -4.39 -3.83
N GLY A 82 9.58 -4.55 -5.11
CA GLY A 82 10.37 -5.36 -6.06
C GLY A 82 11.85 -5.02 -5.97
N THR A 83 12.68 -6.03 -5.76
CA THR A 83 14.11 -5.85 -5.52
C THR A 83 14.91 -6.47 -6.65
N CYS A 84 15.98 -5.81 -7.09
CA CYS A 84 16.81 -6.34 -8.16
C CYS A 84 17.76 -7.48 -7.70
N GLY A 85 17.95 -7.66 -6.40
CA GLY A 85 18.87 -8.65 -5.83
C GLY A 85 20.37 -8.38 -6.05
N THR A 86 20.73 -7.46 -6.96
CA THR A 86 22.10 -7.28 -7.43
C THR A 86 22.76 -5.96 -7.03
N CYS A 87 21.99 -4.92 -6.69
CA CYS A 87 22.57 -3.64 -6.24
C CYS A 87 23.15 -3.77 -4.81
N GLN A 88 24.03 -2.84 -4.45
CA GLN A 88 24.70 -2.85 -3.16
C GLN A 88 23.71 -2.93 -1.98
N CYS A 89 22.61 -2.15 -2.03
CA CYS A 89 21.59 -2.20 -0.97
C CYS A 89 20.97 -3.60 -0.82
N CYS A 90 20.73 -4.31 -1.93
CA CYS A 90 20.20 -5.68 -1.88
C CYS A 90 21.23 -6.65 -1.30
N GLN A 91 22.49 -6.55 -1.72
CA GLN A 91 23.56 -7.40 -1.24
C GLN A 91 23.85 -7.20 0.26
N ASP A 92 23.69 -5.98 0.74
CA ASP A 92 23.85 -5.63 2.17
C ASP A 92 22.63 -6.00 3.04
N GLY A 93 21.61 -6.68 2.47
CA GLY A 93 20.37 -7.04 3.18
C GLY A 93 19.37 -5.89 3.36
N ASN A 94 19.63 -4.74 2.76
CA ASN A 94 18.76 -3.56 2.79
C ASN A 94 17.91 -3.46 1.52
N SER A 95 17.28 -4.56 1.12
CA SER A 95 16.51 -4.66 -0.12
C SER A 95 15.37 -3.62 -0.22
N HIS A 96 14.83 -3.18 0.91
CA HIS A 96 13.85 -2.08 0.97
C HIS A 96 14.40 -0.74 0.45
N LEU A 97 15.72 -0.59 0.34
CA LEU A 97 16.42 0.56 -0.25
C LEU A 97 16.95 0.27 -1.67
N CYS A 98 16.45 -0.77 -2.34
CA CYS A 98 16.89 -1.14 -3.68
C CYS A 98 16.88 0.06 -4.64
N LEU A 99 17.99 0.23 -5.37
CA LEU A 99 18.17 1.34 -6.34
C LEU A 99 17.40 1.12 -7.65
N HIS A 100 16.95 -0.11 -7.90
CA HIS A 100 16.27 -0.53 -9.13
C HIS A 100 14.90 -1.15 -8.82
N LYS A 101 14.13 -0.49 -7.93
CA LYS A 101 12.80 -0.97 -7.55
C LYS A 101 11.85 -1.05 -8.76
N GLN A 102 11.14 -2.17 -8.82
CA GLN A 102 10.01 -2.39 -9.72
C GLN A 102 8.72 -2.36 -8.88
N SER A 103 8.20 -1.17 -8.64
CA SER A 103 6.98 -1.00 -7.82
C SER A 103 5.78 -0.75 -8.74
N PRO A 104 4.81 -1.69 -8.80
CA PRO A 104 3.58 -1.47 -9.56
C PRO A 104 2.88 -0.17 -9.15
N GLY A 105 2.42 0.61 -10.12
CA GLY A 105 1.74 1.89 -9.89
C GLY A 105 2.64 3.07 -9.60
N ILE A 106 3.97 2.86 -9.52
CA ILE A 106 4.97 3.91 -9.29
C ILE A 106 6.05 3.87 -10.39
N PHE A 107 6.71 2.75 -10.59
CA PHE A 107 7.79 2.57 -11.58
C PHE A 107 7.44 1.58 -12.69
N SER A 108 6.33 0.87 -12.55
CA SER A 108 5.75 -0.02 -13.55
C SER A 108 4.23 0.12 -13.51
N TYR A 109 3.52 -0.44 -14.49
CA TYR A 109 2.07 -0.40 -14.54
C TYR A 109 1.45 -1.04 -13.30
N GLY A 110 0.53 -0.32 -12.67
CA GLY A 110 -0.12 -0.66 -11.41
C GLY A 110 -1.53 -1.20 -11.56
N ALA A 111 -2.25 -1.14 -10.44
CA ALA A 111 -3.50 -1.83 -10.23
C ALA A 111 -4.77 -1.04 -10.57
N TYR A 112 -4.67 0.18 -11.12
CA TYR A 112 -5.86 0.86 -11.69
C TYR A 112 -6.15 0.29 -13.09
N ALA A 113 -6.18 -1.04 -13.16
CA ALA A 113 -6.46 -1.85 -14.34
C ALA A 113 -7.08 -3.18 -13.91
N GLU A 114 -7.63 -3.94 -14.85
CA GLU A 114 -8.19 -5.27 -14.56
C GLU A 114 -7.11 -6.28 -14.15
N TYR A 115 -5.89 -6.11 -14.66
CA TYR A 115 -4.76 -6.99 -14.42
C TYR A 115 -3.51 -6.19 -14.08
N VAL A 116 -2.74 -6.70 -13.13
CA VAL A 116 -1.42 -6.17 -12.75
C VAL A 116 -0.43 -7.32 -12.67
N LYS A 117 0.82 -7.07 -13.03
CA LYS A 117 1.89 -8.03 -12.80
C LYS A 117 2.81 -7.57 -11.69
N THR A 118 3.34 -8.53 -10.94
CA THR A 118 4.30 -8.29 -9.87
C THR A 118 5.23 -9.50 -9.71
N GLN A 119 6.32 -9.32 -9.00
CA GLN A 119 7.24 -10.42 -8.70
C GLN A 119 6.62 -11.37 -7.66
N ALA A 120 6.84 -12.66 -7.81
CA ALA A 120 6.22 -13.67 -6.96
C ALA A 120 6.70 -13.63 -5.49
N ASP A 121 7.94 -13.18 -5.26
CA ASP A 121 8.52 -13.01 -3.92
C ASP A 121 7.93 -11.85 -3.11
N MET A 122 7.12 -11.02 -3.77
CA MET A 122 6.43 -9.89 -3.14
C MET A 122 5.04 -10.23 -2.61
N LEU A 123 4.58 -11.44 -2.85
CA LEU A 123 3.22 -11.83 -2.53
C LEU A 123 3.09 -12.39 -1.12
N TYR A 124 1.96 -12.08 -0.51
CA TYR A 124 1.53 -12.68 0.75
C TYR A 124 0.13 -13.24 0.58
N ARG A 125 -0.11 -14.45 1.11
CA ARG A 125 -1.45 -15.05 1.09
C ARG A 125 -2.43 -14.19 1.87
N ALA A 126 -3.55 -13.87 1.25
CA ALA A 126 -4.63 -13.19 1.92
C ALA A 126 -5.28 -14.15 2.95
N PRO A 127 -5.49 -13.70 4.20
CA PRO A 127 -6.20 -14.51 5.16
C PRO A 127 -7.67 -14.66 4.76
N ALA A 128 -8.25 -15.84 5.00
CA ALA A 128 -9.65 -16.09 4.72
C ALA A 128 -10.57 -15.21 5.57
N GLY A 129 -11.69 -14.78 5.00
CA GLY A 129 -12.71 -14.00 5.71
C GLY A 129 -12.44 -12.50 5.83
N VAL A 130 -11.36 -12.00 5.25
CA VAL A 130 -11.08 -10.56 5.15
C VAL A 130 -11.61 -10.04 3.82
N SER A 131 -12.32 -8.91 3.83
CA SER A 131 -12.86 -8.33 2.59
C SER A 131 -11.76 -7.79 1.67
N GLU A 132 -12.06 -7.73 0.36
CA GLU A 132 -11.12 -7.26 -0.65
C GLU A 132 -10.66 -5.82 -0.37
N GLU A 133 -11.56 -4.95 0.08
CA GLU A 133 -11.24 -3.57 0.43
C GLU A 133 -10.29 -3.48 1.64
N MET A 134 -10.48 -4.34 2.64
CA MET A 134 -9.56 -4.40 3.77
C MET A 134 -8.19 -4.95 3.36
N LEU A 135 -8.16 -5.93 2.46
CA LEU A 135 -6.91 -6.47 1.93
C LEU A 135 -6.13 -5.44 1.11
N ALA A 136 -6.81 -4.59 0.33
CA ALA A 136 -6.16 -3.48 -0.37
C ALA A 136 -5.49 -2.48 0.59
N CYS A 137 -5.98 -2.35 1.83
CA CYS A 137 -5.35 -1.52 2.87
C CYS A 137 -4.10 -2.15 3.52
N THR A 138 -3.66 -3.34 3.09
CA THR A 138 -2.47 -4.00 3.69
C THR A 138 -1.20 -3.19 3.47
N GLU A 139 -1.02 -2.61 2.30
CA GLU A 139 0.15 -1.78 2.00
C GLU A 139 0.24 -0.56 2.94
N PRO A 140 -0.75 0.33 3.04
CA PRO A 140 -0.69 1.45 3.98
C PRO A 140 -0.61 1.00 5.45
N ALA A 141 -1.17 -0.16 5.80
CA ALA A 141 -1.01 -0.75 7.11
C ALA A 141 0.46 -1.12 7.41
N CYS A 142 1.19 -1.63 6.42
CA CYS A 142 2.64 -1.91 6.55
C CYS A 142 3.45 -0.63 6.76
N VAL A 143 3.11 0.47 6.09
CA VAL A 143 3.73 1.80 6.30
C VAL A 143 3.57 2.24 7.76
N VAL A 144 2.34 2.16 8.29
CA VAL A 144 2.04 2.51 9.69
C VAL A 144 2.79 1.60 10.66
N MET A 145 2.77 0.29 10.43
CA MET A 145 3.49 -0.69 11.27
C MET A 145 4.99 -0.37 11.32
N HIS A 146 5.59 -0.05 10.18
CA HIS A 146 7.00 0.35 10.11
C HIS A 146 7.26 1.61 10.93
N GLY A 147 6.42 2.64 10.77
CA GLY A 147 6.50 3.88 11.53
C GLY A 147 6.45 3.65 13.04
N LEU A 148 5.43 2.94 13.53
CA LEU A 148 5.26 2.65 14.96
C LEU A 148 6.43 1.86 15.55
N LYS A 149 7.00 0.90 14.80
CA LYS A 149 8.23 0.20 15.20
C LYS A 149 9.44 1.14 15.27
N ARG A 150 9.59 2.06 14.34
CA ARG A 150 10.66 3.05 14.31
C ARG A 150 10.56 4.04 15.47
N PHE A 151 9.36 4.47 15.81
CA PHE A 151 9.08 5.30 17.00
C PHE A 151 9.18 4.54 18.31
N ARG A 152 9.31 3.19 18.25
CA ARG A 152 9.44 2.32 19.43
C ARG A 152 8.29 2.48 20.42
N VAL A 153 7.07 2.63 19.91
CA VAL A 153 5.87 2.69 20.75
C VAL A 153 5.81 1.45 21.65
N ARG A 154 5.56 1.66 22.93
CA ARG A 154 5.51 0.62 23.98
C ARG A 154 4.14 0.56 24.63
N PRO A 155 3.77 -0.57 25.24
CA PRO A 155 2.59 -0.65 26.08
C PRO A 155 2.59 0.41 27.18
N GLY A 156 1.46 1.11 27.32
CA GLY A 156 1.28 2.18 28.30
C GLY A 156 1.66 3.59 27.81
N ASP A 157 2.35 3.72 26.66
CA ASP A 157 2.72 5.04 26.11
C ASP A 157 1.49 5.88 25.76
N THR A 158 1.66 7.20 25.80
CA THR A 158 0.71 8.15 25.20
C THR A 158 1.14 8.46 23.77
N VAL A 159 0.27 8.20 22.81
CA VAL A 159 0.50 8.44 21.38
C VAL A 159 -0.39 9.57 20.89
N VAL A 160 0.22 10.62 20.32
CA VAL A 160 -0.51 11.72 19.67
C VAL A 160 -0.44 11.51 18.15
N VAL A 161 -1.59 11.47 17.51
CA VAL A 161 -1.73 11.31 16.06
C VAL A 161 -2.28 12.59 15.45
N ALA A 162 -1.44 13.33 14.75
CA ALA A 162 -1.82 14.53 14.02
C ALA A 162 -2.29 14.16 12.60
N GLY A 163 -3.57 14.43 12.32
CA GLY A 163 -4.24 14.07 11.07
C GLY A 163 -4.97 12.72 11.16
N VAL A 164 -6.25 12.75 10.79
CA VAL A 164 -7.17 11.59 10.85
C VAL A 164 -7.58 11.09 9.46
N GLY A 165 -6.64 11.14 8.50
CA GLY A 165 -6.76 10.42 7.22
C GLY A 165 -6.55 8.91 7.40
N LEU A 166 -6.44 8.16 6.31
CA LEU A 166 -6.26 6.70 6.35
C LEU A 166 -5.07 6.30 7.23
N ILE A 167 -3.90 6.89 6.99
CA ILE A 167 -2.68 6.61 7.77
C ILE A 167 -2.88 6.94 9.26
N GLY A 168 -3.50 8.08 9.58
CA GLY A 168 -3.80 8.44 10.96
C GLY A 168 -4.76 7.47 11.64
N LEU A 169 -5.84 7.07 10.97
CA LEU A 169 -6.81 6.11 11.49
C LEU A 169 -6.17 4.72 11.72
N LEU A 170 -5.34 4.26 10.78
CA LEU A 170 -4.57 3.02 10.96
C LEU A 170 -3.56 3.14 12.10
N THR A 171 -2.91 4.31 12.25
CA THR A 171 -1.99 4.57 13.36
C THR A 171 -2.70 4.48 14.71
N ILE A 172 -3.87 5.08 14.84
CA ILE A 172 -4.70 5.02 16.06
C ILE A 172 -5.04 3.57 16.37
N LEU A 173 -5.59 2.84 15.39
CA LEU A 173 -5.99 1.44 15.52
C LEU A 173 -4.83 0.57 15.99
N MET A 174 -3.69 0.66 15.30
CA MET A 174 -2.52 -0.18 15.59
C MET A 174 -1.85 0.21 16.90
N SER A 175 -1.72 1.50 17.21
CA SER A 175 -1.19 1.95 18.50
C SER A 175 -1.97 1.35 19.66
N LYS A 176 -3.31 1.36 19.56
CA LYS A 176 -4.18 0.84 20.62
C LYS A 176 -4.21 -0.69 20.66
N ARG A 177 -4.41 -1.34 19.51
CA ARG A 177 -4.71 -2.79 19.44
C ARG A 177 -3.48 -3.67 19.34
N ILE A 178 -2.39 -3.18 18.75
CA ILE A 178 -1.18 -3.98 18.51
C ILE A 178 -0.06 -3.59 19.47
N PHE A 179 0.16 -2.29 19.64
CA PHE A 179 1.27 -1.78 20.47
C PHE A 179 0.88 -1.54 21.93
N GLY A 180 -0.42 -1.61 22.28
CA GLY A 180 -0.89 -1.49 23.66
C GLY A 180 -0.73 -0.09 24.25
N ALA A 181 -0.79 0.97 23.43
CA ALA A 181 -0.72 2.34 23.91
C ALA A 181 -1.76 2.60 25.01
N GLY A 182 -1.35 3.18 26.13
CA GLY A 182 -2.21 3.50 27.27
C GLY A 182 -3.22 4.58 26.91
N GLN A 183 -2.77 5.60 26.18
CA GLN A 183 -3.61 6.68 25.71
C GLN A 183 -3.30 7.00 24.24
N VAL A 184 -4.35 7.23 23.44
CA VAL A 184 -4.23 7.70 22.06
C VAL A 184 -5.05 8.97 21.86
N ILE A 185 -4.37 10.05 21.47
CA ILE A 185 -4.97 11.37 21.23
C ILE A 185 -4.94 11.63 19.73
N ALA A 186 -6.11 11.80 19.12
CA ALA A 186 -6.25 12.12 17.71
C ALA A 186 -6.52 13.62 17.52
N VAL A 187 -5.71 14.27 16.69
CA VAL A 187 -5.86 15.68 16.34
C VAL A 187 -6.29 15.78 14.88
N GLY A 188 -7.45 16.38 14.65
CA GLY A 188 -7.99 16.65 13.32
C GLY A 188 -8.12 18.14 13.06
N ILE A 189 -8.92 18.47 12.05
CA ILE A 189 -9.32 19.83 11.70
C ILE A 189 -10.84 19.88 11.56
N THR A 190 -11.43 21.07 11.54
CA THR A 190 -12.89 21.23 11.49
C THR A 190 -13.60 20.39 10.41
N PRO A 191 -13.09 20.24 9.17
CA PRO A 191 -13.68 19.33 8.19
C PRO A 191 -13.73 17.85 8.60
N ASP A 192 -12.93 17.44 9.60
CA ASP A 192 -12.89 16.05 10.08
C ASP A 192 -13.94 15.76 11.17
N GLU A 193 -14.52 16.79 11.78
CA GLU A 193 -15.50 16.66 12.89
C GLU A 193 -16.71 15.78 12.55
N PRO A 194 -17.35 15.90 11.39
CA PRO A 194 -18.58 15.17 11.14
C PRO A 194 -18.34 13.68 10.86
N ARG A 195 -17.13 13.28 10.49
CA ARG A 195 -16.88 11.90 10.03
C ARG A 195 -15.61 11.28 10.58
N ARG A 196 -14.46 11.92 10.39
CA ARG A 196 -13.15 11.28 10.68
C ARG A 196 -12.81 11.26 12.17
N LEU A 197 -13.13 12.30 12.91
CA LEU A 197 -12.94 12.30 14.38
C LEU A 197 -13.84 11.27 15.09
N PRO A 198 -15.12 11.08 14.74
CA PRO A 198 -15.92 9.95 15.23
C PRO A 198 -15.32 8.58 14.88
N LEU A 199 -14.81 8.38 13.65
CA LEU A 199 -14.11 7.15 13.27
C LEU A 199 -12.83 6.94 14.09
N ALA A 200 -12.07 7.98 14.37
CA ALA A 200 -10.89 7.91 15.21
C ALA A 200 -11.22 7.34 16.60
N ARG A 201 -12.34 7.75 17.21
CA ARG A 201 -12.83 7.18 18.48
C ARG A 201 -13.20 5.71 18.35
N GLN A 202 -13.90 5.33 17.28
CA GLN A 202 -14.26 3.92 17.03
C GLN A 202 -13.02 3.03 16.89
N TYR A 203 -11.94 3.56 16.33
CA TYR A 203 -10.67 2.85 16.14
C TYR A 203 -9.76 2.89 17.36
N GLY A 204 -10.13 3.59 18.43
CA GLY A 204 -9.44 3.51 19.72
C GLY A 204 -8.76 4.78 20.16
N ALA A 205 -9.06 5.94 19.56
CA ALA A 205 -8.65 7.22 20.15
C ALA A 205 -9.42 7.49 21.45
N ASP A 206 -8.71 7.71 22.53
CA ASP A 206 -9.29 8.04 23.84
C ASP A 206 -9.74 9.50 23.88
N VAL A 207 -9.01 10.38 23.16
CA VAL A 207 -9.29 11.81 23.04
C VAL A 207 -9.24 12.23 21.59
N THR A 208 -10.18 13.08 21.17
CA THR A 208 -10.17 13.73 19.86
C THR A 208 -10.18 15.24 20.03
N LEU A 209 -9.29 15.93 19.33
CA LEU A 209 -9.13 17.38 19.33
C LEU A 209 -9.30 17.89 17.90
N ASN A 210 -9.86 19.10 17.82
CA ASN A 210 -9.92 19.90 16.58
C ASN A 210 -8.93 21.06 16.68
#